data_3d99efa904ed12b692e60a16dfa79362
#
_entry.id   3d99efa904ed12b692e60a16dfa79362
#
_cell.length_a   1.000
_cell.length_b   1.000
_cell.length_c   1.000
_cell.angle_alpha   90.00
_cell.angle_beta   90.00
_cell.angle_gamma   90.00
#
_symmetry.space_group_name_H-M   'P 1'
#
loop_
_entity.id
_entity.type
_entity.pdbx_description
1 polymer ?
#
loop_
_entity_poly.entity_id
_entity_poly.type
_entity_poly.pdbx_seq_one_letter_code
_entity_poly.pdbx_strand_id
1 'polypeptide(L)'
;MSTSQAVLQHLPSLRRYARALTGSQASGDAYVVATVESLIASPQVLDSSSNPRVGLYRLFTKIWNSVAVNDNAEASDVILPPEQHLTQITPRPRQAFLLVALEGFSEDDAAEVLDCDLQTLRALVEESGRELAAEIATDVLIIEDETFKIGRAHV
;
A
#
# COMPACT_ATOMS: atom_id res chain seq x y z
N MET A 1 13.12 -21.02 14.06
CA MET A 1 11.76 -20.77 13.55
C MET A 1 11.71 -21.18 12.08
N SER A 2 10.73 -21.98 11.68
CA SER A 2 10.60 -22.35 10.29
C SER A 2 10.14 -21.17 9.45
N THR A 3 10.44 -21.20 8.17
CA THR A 3 10.00 -20.17 7.22
C THR A 3 8.47 -20.04 7.23
N SER A 4 7.76 -21.17 7.31
CA SER A 4 6.30 -21.18 7.36
C SER A 4 5.76 -20.43 8.57
N GLN A 5 6.36 -20.63 9.75
CA GLN A 5 5.95 -19.93 10.96
C GLN A 5 6.22 -18.43 10.88
N ALA A 6 7.36 -18.05 10.31
CA ALA A 6 7.70 -16.65 10.10
C ALA A 6 6.69 -15.96 9.18
N VAL A 7 6.29 -16.65 8.11
CA VAL A 7 5.28 -16.13 7.17
C VAL A 7 3.93 -15.96 7.86
N LEU A 8 3.49 -16.98 8.61
CA LEU A 8 2.20 -16.92 9.31
C LEU A 8 2.12 -15.76 10.29
N GLN A 9 3.23 -15.44 10.95
CA GLN A 9 3.33 -14.31 11.87
C GLN A 9 3.01 -12.97 11.20
N HIS A 10 3.37 -12.84 9.93
CA HIS A 10 3.26 -11.57 9.20
C HIS A 10 2.00 -11.46 8.32
N LEU A 11 1.19 -12.53 8.23
CA LEU A 11 -0.02 -12.51 7.40
C LEU A 11 -1.04 -11.45 7.83
N PRO A 12 -1.33 -11.24 9.13
CA PRO A 12 -2.27 -10.19 9.51
C PRO A 12 -1.83 -8.79 9.06
N SER A 13 -0.54 -8.49 9.18
CA SER A 13 0.02 -7.22 8.72
C SER A 13 -0.05 -7.10 7.20
N LEU A 14 0.26 -8.18 6.50
CA LEU A 14 0.18 -8.20 5.03
C LEU A 14 -1.25 -7.97 4.55
N ARG A 15 -2.24 -8.56 5.22
CA ARG A 15 -3.64 -8.32 4.90
C ARG A 15 -4.02 -6.87 5.07
N ARG A 16 -3.57 -6.24 6.15
CA ARG A 16 -3.82 -4.81 6.40
C ARG A 16 -3.21 -3.96 5.28
N TYR A 17 -1.98 -4.23 4.93
CA TYR A 17 -1.28 -3.54 3.83
C TYR A 17 -2.02 -3.73 2.51
N ALA A 18 -2.41 -4.97 2.21
CA ALA A 18 -3.12 -5.30 0.97
C ALA A 18 -4.46 -4.57 0.87
N ARG A 19 -5.21 -4.51 1.97
CA ARG A 19 -6.50 -3.80 2.01
C ARG A 19 -6.32 -2.30 1.83
N ALA A 20 -5.29 -1.73 2.46
CA ALA A 20 -4.97 -0.32 2.30
C ALA A 20 -4.54 0.01 0.88
N LEU A 21 -3.77 -0.88 0.26
CA LEU A 21 -3.27 -0.69 -1.10
C LEU A 21 -4.37 -0.81 -2.15
N THR A 22 -5.27 -1.78 -2.00
CA THR A 22 -6.35 -2.04 -2.96
C THR A 22 -7.60 -1.21 -2.70
N GLY A 23 -7.78 -0.74 -1.47
CA GLY A 23 -9.00 -0.05 -1.07
C GLY A 23 -10.19 -0.98 -0.82
N SER A 24 -9.98 -2.30 -0.84
CA SER A 24 -11.04 -3.30 -0.71
C SER A 24 -10.55 -4.50 0.08
N GLN A 25 -11.39 -4.97 1.01
CA GLN A 25 -11.09 -6.18 1.78
C GLN A 25 -11.02 -7.39 0.85
N ALA A 26 -11.99 -7.54 -0.04
CA ALA A 26 -12.06 -8.70 -0.93
C ALA A 26 -10.86 -8.75 -1.88
N SER A 27 -10.51 -7.62 -2.50
CA SER A 27 -9.35 -7.55 -3.40
C SER A 27 -8.05 -7.76 -2.64
N GLY A 28 -7.89 -7.10 -1.48
CA GLY A 28 -6.70 -7.25 -0.66
C GLY A 28 -6.47 -8.69 -0.24
N ASP A 29 -7.51 -9.36 0.24
CA ASP A 29 -7.42 -10.76 0.67
C ASP A 29 -7.10 -11.69 -0.51
N ALA A 30 -7.63 -11.41 -1.71
CA ALA A 30 -7.34 -12.20 -2.91
C ALA A 30 -5.85 -12.13 -3.28
N TYR A 31 -5.24 -10.95 -3.20
CA TYR A 31 -3.81 -10.79 -3.46
C TYR A 31 -2.94 -11.49 -2.41
N VAL A 32 -3.39 -11.48 -1.15
CA VAL A 32 -2.68 -12.22 -0.09
C VAL A 32 -2.74 -13.73 -0.35
N VAL A 33 -3.89 -14.25 -0.74
CA VAL A 33 -4.04 -15.66 -1.09
C VAL A 33 -3.11 -16.02 -2.25
N ALA A 34 -3.07 -15.21 -3.31
CA ALA A 34 -2.17 -15.44 -4.44
C ALA A 34 -0.70 -15.45 -4.01
N THR A 35 -0.32 -14.56 -3.08
CA THR A 35 1.03 -14.50 -2.54
C THR A 35 1.38 -15.79 -1.79
N VAL A 36 0.48 -16.25 -0.93
CA VAL A 36 0.69 -17.49 -0.16
C VAL A 36 0.78 -18.68 -1.09
N GLU A 37 -0.07 -18.78 -2.10
CA GLU A 37 -0.02 -19.86 -3.09
C GLU A 37 1.30 -19.88 -3.85
N SER A 38 1.80 -18.71 -4.26
CA SER A 38 3.10 -18.59 -4.92
C SER A 38 4.23 -19.06 -4.00
N LEU A 39 4.13 -18.72 -2.72
CA LEU A 39 5.12 -19.11 -1.74
C LEU A 39 5.13 -20.63 -1.50
N ILE A 40 3.96 -21.24 -1.45
CA ILE A 40 3.83 -22.71 -1.32
C ILE A 40 4.46 -23.39 -2.52
N ALA A 41 4.25 -22.86 -3.73
CA ALA A 41 4.82 -23.41 -4.95
C ALA A 41 6.33 -23.25 -5.02
N SER A 42 6.89 -22.15 -4.48
CA SER A 42 8.32 -21.84 -4.56
C SER A 42 8.82 -21.19 -3.27
N PRO A 43 8.96 -21.98 -2.17
CA PRO A 43 9.38 -21.43 -0.88
C PRO A 43 10.76 -20.77 -0.91
N GLN A 44 11.63 -21.17 -1.81
CA GLN A 44 12.99 -20.64 -1.95
C GLN A 44 13.04 -19.17 -2.36
N VAL A 45 11.92 -18.58 -2.77
CA VAL A 45 11.85 -17.16 -3.12
C VAL A 45 12.24 -16.27 -1.94
N LEU A 46 11.97 -16.72 -0.71
CA LEU A 46 12.32 -15.97 0.50
C LEU A 46 13.83 -15.97 0.80
N ASP A 47 14.58 -16.91 0.25
CA ASP A 47 16.00 -17.08 0.55
C ASP A 47 16.86 -15.90 0.05
N SER A 48 16.37 -15.17 -0.95
CA SER A 48 17.09 -14.02 -1.53
C SER A 48 16.84 -12.71 -0.79
N SER A 49 16.03 -12.73 0.24
CA SER A 49 15.65 -11.52 1.00
C SER A 49 16.39 -11.44 2.33
N SER A 50 16.56 -10.23 2.87
CA SER A 50 17.26 -10.00 4.12
C SER A 50 16.56 -10.65 5.32
N ASN A 51 15.24 -10.76 5.28
CA ASN A 51 14.45 -11.46 6.29
C ASN A 51 13.12 -11.92 5.69
N PRO A 52 12.41 -12.87 6.37
CA PRO A 52 11.15 -13.40 5.84
C PRO A 52 10.05 -12.35 5.63
N ARG A 53 9.97 -11.34 6.50
CA ARG A 53 8.97 -10.27 6.38
C ARG A 53 9.19 -9.47 5.08
N VAL A 54 10.41 -9.06 4.84
CA VAL A 54 10.78 -8.34 3.61
C VAL A 54 10.51 -9.20 2.39
N GLY A 55 10.90 -10.47 2.43
CA GLY A 55 10.67 -11.41 1.34
C GLY A 55 9.20 -11.58 1.01
N LEU A 56 8.35 -11.70 2.03
CA LEU A 56 6.91 -11.85 1.87
C LEU A 56 6.29 -10.61 1.21
N TYR A 57 6.63 -9.42 1.69
CA TYR A 57 6.12 -8.17 1.13
C TYR A 57 6.65 -7.91 -0.28
N ARG A 58 7.91 -8.30 -0.52
CA ARG A 58 8.51 -8.18 -1.85
C ARG A 58 7.77 -9.08 -2.87
N LEU A 59 7.45 -10.31 -2.48
CA LEU A 59 6.69 -11.22 -3.33
C LEU A 59 5.28 -10.67 -3.60
N PHE A 60 4.60 -10.20 -2.56
CA PHE A 60 3.29 -9.55 -2.70
C PHE A 60 3.35 -8.38 -3.68
N THR A 61 4.37 -7.54 -3.55
CA THR A 61 4.54 -6.35 -4.40
C THR A 61 4.72 -6.73 -5.87
N LYS A 62 5.48 -7.78 -6.14
CA LYS A 62 5.67 -8.28 -7.50
C LYS A 62 4.35 -8.75 -8.11
N ILE A 63 3.55 -9.47 -7.33
CA ILE A 63 2.25 -9.96 -7.78
C ILE A 63 1.31 -8.78 -8.00
N TRP A 64 1.27 -7.84 -7.06
CA TRP A 64 0.44 -6.63 -7.17
C TRP A 64 0.76 -5.83 -8.43
N ASN A 65 2.03 -5.55 -8.67
CA ASN A 65 2.45 -4.76 -9.83
C ASN A 65 2.14 -5.48 -11.15
N SER A 66 2.30 -6.79 -11.18
CA SER A 66 2.03 -7.60 -12.36
C SER A 66 0.55 -7.56 -12.75
N VAL A 67 -0.35 -7.70 -11.77
CA VAL A 67 -1.79 -7.74 -12.02
C VAL A 67 -2.34 -6.32 -12.19
N ALA A 68 -1.85 -5.36 -11.42
CA ALA A 68 -2.31 -3.96 -11.48
C ALA A 68 -2.08 -3.33 -12.86
N VAL A 69 -0.98 -3.68 -13.54
CA VAL A 69 -0.73 -3.20 -14.89
C VAL A 69 -1.80 -3.70 -15.85
N ASN A 70 -2.22 -4.95 -15.72
CA ASN A 70 -3.26 -5.53 -16.56
C ASN A 70 -4.63 -4.93 -16.26
N ASP A 71 -4.96 -4.71 -15.00
CA ASP A 71 -6.25 -4.16 -14.59
C ASP A 71 -6.40 -2.69 -14.99
N ASN A 72 -5.34 -1.92 -14.91
CA ASN A 72 -5.36 -0.50 -15.31
C ASN A 72 -5.66 -0.33 -16.81
N ALA A 73 -5.32 -1.30 -17.63
CA ALA A 73 -5.64 -1.27 -19.05
C ALA A 73 -7.15 -1.47 -19.31
N GLU A 74 -7.86 -2.11 -18.38
CA GLU A 74 -9.28 -2.42 -18.50
C GLU A 74 -10.16 -1.44 -17.70
N ALA A 75 -9.62 -0.78 -16.68
CA ALA A 75 -10.41 -0.01 -15.72
C ALA A 75 -10.34 1.51 -15.93
N SER A 76 -9.92 1.97 -17.10
CA SER A 76 -9.72 3.41 -17.37
C SER A 76 -10.99 4.27 -17.30
N ASP A 77 -12.16 3.65 -17.26
CA ASP A 77 -13.46 4.35 -17.28
C ASP A 77 -14.22 4.30 -15.94
N VAL A 78 -13.60 3.80 -14.86
CA VAL A 78 -14.30 3.64 -13.58
C VAL A 78 -14.14 4.90 -12.73
N ILE A 79 -15.27 5.55 -12.41
CA ILE A 79 -15.32 6.66 -11.47
C ILE A 79 -15.31 6.07 -10.05
N LEU A 80 -14.26 6.39 -9.28
CA LEU A 80 -14.10 5.85 -7.94
C LEU A 80 -14.89 6.67 -6.91
N PRO A 81 -15.51 6.00 -5.90
CA PRO A 81 -16.19 6.70 -4.82
C PRO A 81 -15.24 7.59 -4.01
N PRO A 82 -15.76 8.67 -3.37
CA PRO A 82 -14.91 9.58 -2.57
C PRO A 82 -14.15 8.91 -1.43
N GLU A 83 -14.66 7.83 -0.88
CA GLU A 83 -13.99 7.10 0.21
C GLU A 83 -12.77 6.31 -0.23
N GLN A 84 -12.47 6.28 -1.53
CA GLN A 84 -11.30 5.58 -2.07
C GLN A 84 -10.20 6.55 -2.53
N HIS A 85 -9.99 7.63 -1.78
CA HIS A 85 -9.01 8.65 -2.13
C HIS A 85 -7.58 8.11 -2.24
N LEU A 86 -7.22 7.09 -1.45
CA LEU A 86 -5.90 6.45 -1.55
C LEU A 86 -5.65 5.81 -2.91
N THR A 87 -6.71 5.48 -3.66
CA THR A 87 -6.57 4.88 -4.98
C THR A 87 -6.14 5.89 -6.05
N GLN A 88 -6.21 7.20 -5.75
CA GLN A 88 -5.77 8.25 -6.66
C GLN A 88 -4.26 8.46 -6.64
N ILE A 89 -3.58 7.96 -5.60
CA ILE A 89 -2.12 8.02 -5.51
C ILE A 89 -1.54 6.97 -6.46
N THR A 90 -0.51 7.34 -7.21
CA THR A 90 0.15 6.40 -8.12
C THR A 90 0.63 5.16 -7.35
N PRO A 91 0.54 3.94 -7.95
CA PRO A 91 0.80 2.70 -7.20
C PRO A 91 2.13 2.65 -6.47
N ARG A 92 3.23 3.07 -7.09
CA ARG A 92 4.54 3.00 -6.45
C ARG A 92 4.70 3.97 -5.29
N PRO A 93 4.37 5.26 -5.41
CA PRO A 93 4.40 6.17 -4.26
C PRO A 93 3.50 5.71 -3.12
N ARG A 94 2.31 5.21 -3.43
CA ARG A 94 1.39 4.69 -2.41
C ARG A 94 2.00 3.48 -1.70
N GLN A 95 2.61 2.55 -2.42
CA GLN A 95 3.29 1.40 -1.85
C GLN A 95 4.40 1.84 -0.89
N ALA A 96 5.26 2.76 -1.34
CA ALA A 96 6.36 3.26 -0.52
C ALA A 96 5.85 3.92 0.76
N PHE A 97 4.86 4.77 0.65
CA PHE A 97 4.27 5.46 1.79
C PHE A 97 3.68 4.47 2.81
N LEU A 98 2.91 3.50 2.35
CA LEU A 98 2.26 2.53 3.23
C LEU A 98 3.29 1.62 3.90
N LEU A 99 4.35 1.23 3.21
CA LEU A 99 5.41 0.40 3.81
C LEU A 99 6.09 1.11 4.96
N VAL A 100 6.39 2.38 4.80
CA VAL A 100 7.10 3.15 5.83
C VAL A 100 6.13 3.63 6.94
N ALA A 101 5.00 4.22 6.55
CA ALA A 101 4.10 4.87 7.50
C ALA A 101 3.15 3.90 8.19
N LEU A 102 2.58 2.94 7.46
CA LEU A 102 1.61 2.01 8.02
C LEU A 102 2.28 0.77 8.60
N GLU A 103 3.21 0.17 7.85
CA GLU A 103 3.84 -1.10 8.24
C GLU A 103 5.12 -0.92 9.05
N GLY A 104 5.65 0.29 9.13
CA GLY A 104 6.80 0.59 9.96
C GLY A 104 8.11 0.01 9.46
N PHE A 105 8.23 -0.27 8.16
CA PHE A 105 9.51 -0.69 7.58
C PHE A 105 10.52 0.45 7.64
N SER A 106 11.80 0.08 7.87
CA SER A 106 12.88 1.04 7.66
C SER A 106 12.95 1.41 6.19
N GLU A 107 13.59 2.53 5.89
CA GLU A 107 13.77 2.95 4.50
C GLU A 107 14.52 1.91 3.67
N ASP A 108 15.54 1.28 4.27
CA ASP A 108 16.32 0.24 3.60
C ASP A 108 15.47 -0.99 3.28
N ASP A 109 14.65 -1.43 4.23
CA ASP A 109 13.78 -2.59 4.02
C ASP A 109 12.67 -2.29 3.01
N ALA A 110 12.08 -1.11 3.07
CA ALA A 110 11.07 -0.69 2.11
C ALA A 110 11.63 -0.62 0.68
N ALA A 111 12.87 -0.13 0.55
CA ALA A 111 13.56 -0.10 -0.74
C ALA A 111 13.78 -1.51 -1.28
N GLU A 112 14.14 -2.46 -0.42
CA GLU A 112 14.29 -3.86 -0.82
C GLU A 112 12.95 -4.45 -1.27
N VAL A 113 11.86 -4.15 -0.56
CA VAL A 113 10.51 -4.61 -0.93
C VAL A 113 10.14 -4.11 -2.32
N LEU A 114 10.44 -2.86 -2.63
CA LEU A 114 10.10 -2.24 -3.91
C LEU A 114 11.17 -2.45 -5.00
N ASP A 115 12.27 -3.12 -4.66
CA ASP A 115 13.37 -3.39 -5.59
C ASP A 115 13.93 -2.11 -6.20
N CYS A 116 14.16 -1.09 -5.36
CA CYS A 116 14.71 0.19 -5.77
C CYS A 116 15.81 0.63 -4.81
N ASP A 117 16.55 1.69 -5.17
CA ASP A 117 17.55 2.25 -4.27
C ASP A 117 16.90 3.15 -3.22
N LEU A 118 17.67 3.51 -2.19
CA LEU A 118 17.19 4.31 -1.07
C LEU A 118 16.74 5.71 -1.52
N GLN A 119 17.46 6.30 -2.45
CA GLN A 119 17.12 7.61 -2.97
C GLN A 119 15.77 7.60 -3.69
N THR A 120 15.53 6.58 -4.51
CA THR A 120 14.26 6.39 -5.21
C THR A 120 13.13 6.20 -4.21
N LEU A 121 13.37 5.39 -3.16
CA LEU A 121 12.36 5.18 -2.12
C LEU A 121 11.96 6.49 -1.44
N ARG A 122 12.95 7.29 -1.06
CA ARG A 122 12.70 8.58 -0.40
C ARG A 122 11.90 9.52 -1.31
N ALA A 123 12.21 9.55 -2.59
CA ALA A 123 11.47 10.34 -3.56
C ALA A 123 10.01 9.89 -3.69
N LEU A 124 9.78 8.57 -3.68
CA LEU A 124 8.42 8.00 -3.75
C LEU A 124 7.60 8.36 -2.51
N VAL A 125 8.19 8.23 -1.33
CA VAL A 125 7.52 8.58 -0.07
C VAL A 125 7.17 10.06 -0.05
N GLU A 126 8.09 10.91 -0.46
CA GLU A 126 7.88 12.36 -0.53
C GLU A 126 6.77 12.71 -1.50
N GLU A 127 6.75 12.12 -2.68
CA GLU A 127 5.70 12.33 -3.68
C GLU A 127 4.33 11.95 -3.14
N SER A 128 4.22 10.79 -2.51
CA SER A 128 2.97 10.33 -1.90
C SER A 128 2.52 11.27 -0.78
N GLY A 129 3.46 11.72 0.04
CA GLY A 129 3.16 12.66 1.11
C GLY A 129 2.61 13.99 0.59
N ARG A 130 3.15 14.49 -0.51
CA ARG A 130 2.66 15.72 -1.13
C ARG A 130 1.26 15.54 -1.69
N GLU A 131 0.98 14.41 -2.34
CA GLU A 131 -0.34 14.11 -2.89
C GLU A 131 -1.39 14.01 -1.78
N LEU A 132 -1.06 13.31 -0.70
CA LEU A 132 -1.97 13.17 0.45
C LEU A 132 -2.17 14.51 1.17
N ALA A 133 -1.12 15.30 1.32
CA ALA A 133 -1.23 16.61 1.98
C ALA A 133 -2.14 17.55 1.17
N ALA A 134 -2.02 17.55 -0.15
CA ALA A 134 -2.88 18.35 -1.01
C ALA A 134 -4.34 17.94 -0.90
N GLU A 135 -4.61 16.65 -0.85
CA GLU A 135 -5.96 16.09 -0.72
C GLU A 135 -6.55 16.42 0.65
N ILE A 136 -5.78 16.22 1.72
CA ILE A 136 -6.22 16.52 3.09
C ILE A 136 -6.47 18.02 3.23
N ALA A 137 -5.62 18.87 2.66
CA ALA A 137 -5.81 20.33 2.72
C ALA A 137 -7.12 20.74 2.07
N THR A 138 -7.48 20.12 0.94
CA THR A 138 -8.76 20.38 0.28
C THR A 138 -9.94 19.96 1.15
N ASP A 139 -9.87 18.78 1.76
CA ASP A 139 -10.92 18.26 2.64
C ASP A 139 -11.07 19.12 3.91
N VAL A 140 -9.96 19.54 4.50
CA VAL A 140 -9.95 20.39 5.70
C VAL A 140 -10.58 21.75 5.38
N LEU A 141 -10.29 22.33 4.23
CA LEU A 141 -10.90 23.61 3.84
C LEU A 141 -12.42 23.50 3.71
N ILE A 142 -12.92 22.40 3.16
CA ILE A 142 -14.36 22.14 3.06
C ILE A 142 -14.98 21.99 4.45
N ILE A 143 -14.34 21.24 5.35
CA ILE A 143 -14.80 21.01 6.72
C ILE A 143 -14.82 22.34 7.51
N GLU A 144 -13.78 23.16 7.39
CA GLU A 144 -13.71 24.45 8.06
C GLU A 144 -14.84 25.38 7.62
N ASP A 145 -15.16 25.39 6.33
CA ASP A 145 -16.25 26.18 5.79
C ASP A 145 -17.60 25.75 6.38
N GLU A 146 -17.84 24.46 6.48
CA GLU A 146 -19.05 23.90 7.11
C GLU A 146 -19.09 24.19 8.60
N THR A 147 -18.00 24.04 9.33
CA THR A 147 -17.90 24.33 10.76
C THR A 147 -18.16 25.81 11.02
N PHE A 148 -17.65 26.68 10.19
CA PHE A 148 -17.84 28.10 10.28
C PHE A 148 -19.31 28.47 10.11
N LYS A 149 -20.02 27.85 9.17
CA LYS A 149 -21.45 28.06 8.96
C LYS A 149 -22.26 27.59 10.15
N ILE A 150 -21.93 26.45 10.74
CA ILE A 150 -22.56 25.89 11.92
C ILE A 150 -22.34 26.86 13.12
N GLY A 151 -21.12 27.36 13.26
CA GLY A 151 -20.79 28.32 14.31
C GLY A 151 -21.61 29.60 14.22
N ARG A 152 -21.85 30.11 13.02
CA ARG A 152 -22.71 31.27 12.79
C ARG A 152 -24.16 30.99 13.16
N ALA A 153 -24.64 29.78 12.92
CA ALA A 153 -26.00 29.40 13.22
C ALA A 153 -26.28 29.36 14.71
N HIS A 154 -25.26 29.23 15.56
CA HIS A 154 -25.37 29.19 17.01
C HIS A 154 -25.20 30.58 17.68
N VAL A 155 -24.83 31.57 16.88
CA VAL A 155 -24.71 32.94 17.36
C VAL A 155 -26.00 33.73 17.06
#